data_ffca69213a46b143745fd6cff9a03200
#
_entry.id   ffca69213a46b143745fd6cff9a03200
#
_cell.length_a   1.000
_cell.length_b   1.000
_cell.length_c   1.000
_cell.angle_alpha   90.00
_cell.angle_beta   90.00
_cell.angle_gamma   90.00
#
_symmetry.space_group_name_H-M   'P 1'
#
loop_
_entity.id
_entity.type
_entity.pdbx_description
1 polymer ?
#
loop_
_entity_poly.entity_id
_entity_poly.type
_entity_poly.pdbx_seq_one_letter_code
_entity_poly.pdbx_strand_id
1 'polypeptide(L)'
;MFNGTAEGMFVIDQHGNFEFVNPVAAQLLGDSQQALIGKSILDFLYNTDRDKYMYTLLNWLDIKDTRLNFGPNEVKIAKSDGNIIEADLSISSIPNSIANAQKLYLCILHDISSHKAMYNKLKIQASTDHLTGLANRLTLDESLEKYWQESIQSKQALSSILIDVDHFKKFNDTYGHIKGDKCLQKIAKVILDCAPSRDCLAARYGGEEFAVILPRCNRESANVVAKHIQQQINTMTFTDIGLPPGVKISVSQGIACENNNQYRTYEALICAADTALYRAKTDGRNKIIVSA
;
A
#
# COMPACT_ATOMS: atom_id res chain seq x y z
N MET A 1 35.71 14.63 -17.20
CA MET A 1 35.70 13.60 -16.16
C MET A 1 34.28 13.11 -15.78
N PHE A 2 33.24 13.95 -15.80
CA PHE A 2 31.85 13.57 -15.41
C PHE A 2 31.01 12.88 -16.50
N ASN A 3 31.44 12.87 -17.75
CA ASN A 3 30.67 12.32 -18.87
C ASN A 3 30.66 10.76 -18.97
N GLY A 4 31.46 10.08 -18.15
CA GLY A 4 31.57 8.60 -18.17
C GLY A 4 30.94 7.92 -16.94
N THR A 5 30.18 8.63 -16.13
CA THR A 5 29.50 8.06 -14.96
C THR A 5 28.12 7.55 -15.33
N ALA A 6 27.68 6.49 -14.63
CA ALA A 6 26.30 5.97 -14.76
C ALA A 6 25.27 6.84 -14.02
N GLU A 7 25.71 7.82 -13.24
CA GLU A 7 24.90 8.70 -12.43
C GLU A 7 24.60 10.02 -13.18
N GLY A 8 23.40 10.55 -12.99
CA GLY A 8 23.08 11.91 -13.41
C GLY A 8 23.83 12.92 -12.57
N MET A 9 24.72 13.68 -13.19
CA MET A 9 25.51 14.73 -12.51
C MET A 9 25.30 16.08 -13.15
N PHE A 10 25.13 17.09 -12.31
CA PHE A 10 25.05 18.48 -12.78
C PHE A 10 25.60 19.43 -11.72
N VAL A 11 25.93 20.63 -12.16
CA VAL A 11 26.38 21.72 -11.30
C VAL A 11 25.36 22.84 -11.39
N ILE A 12 24.99 23.38 -10.24
CA ILE A 12 24.10 24.55 -10.14
C ILE A 12 24.82 25.71 -9.46
N ASP A 13 24.36 26.92 -9.79
CA ASP A 13 24.76 28.13 -9.11
C ASP A 13 24.02 28.33 -7.77
N GLN A 14 24.26 29.43 -7.08
CA GLN A 14 23.61 29.80 -5.82
C GLN A 14 22.11 30.11 -5.98
N HIS A 15 21.58 30.21 -7.20
CA HIS A 15 20.16 30.43 -7.50
C HIS A 15 19.46 29.16 -7.97
N GLY A 16 20.21 28.04 -8.06
CA GLY A 16 19.69 26.75 -8.53
C GLY A 16 19.70 26.59 -10.05
N ASN A 17 20.37 27.48 -10.80
CA ASN A 17 20.44 27.40 -12.27
C ASN A 17 21.54 26.44 -12.70
N PHE A 18 21.28 25.62 -13.73
CA PHE A 18 22.26 24.68 -14.28
C PHE A 18 23.43 25.41 -14.96
N GLU A 19 24.64 25.15 -14.48
CA GLU A 19 25.91 25.59 -15.08
C GLU A 19 26.58 24.47 -15.87
N PHE A 20 26.33 23.22 -15.49
CA PHE A 20 26.82 22.05 -16.19
C PHE A 20 25.83 20.89 -15.98
N VAL A 21 25.65 20.08 -17.01
CA VAL A 21 24.80 18.86 -16.97
C VAL A 21 25.51 17.78 -17.75
N ASN A 22 25.70 16.59 -17.17
CA ASN A 22 26.21 15.43 -17.92
C ASN A 22 25.12 14.78 -18.80
N PRO A 23 25.47 13.91 -19.75
CA PRO A 23 24.48 13.28 -20.63
C PRO A 23 23.41 12.48 -19.88
N VAL A 24 23.77 11.81 -18.76
CA VAL A 24 22.84 11.01 -17.96
C VAL A 24 21.82 11.91 -17.28
N ALA A 25 22.25 13.02 -16.64
CA ALA A 25 21.33 13.97 -16.04
C ALA A 25 20.40 14.61 -17.08
N ALA A 26 20.90 14.95 -18.26
CA ALA A 26 20.09 15.48 -19.35
C ALA A 26 18.98 14.48 -19.78
N GLN A 27 19.30 13.20 -19.89
CA GLN A 27 18.34 12.15 -20.18
C GLN A 27 17.30 11.99 -19.04
N LEU A 28 17.72 12.04 -17.77
CA LEU A 28 16.84 11.95 -16.62
C LEU A 28 15.88 13.15 -16.53
N LEU A 29 16.33 14.34 -16.92
CA LEU A 29 15.53 15.56 -16.96
C LEU A 29 14.66 15.68 -18.24
N GLY A 30 14.94 14.83 -19.23
CA GLY A 30 14.15 14.76 -20.47
C GLY A 30 14.42 15.91 -21.44
N ASP A 31 15.64 16.48 -21.44
CA ASP A 31 16.03 17.57 -22.32
C ASP A 31 17.51 17.43 -22.75
N SER A 32 17.96 18.24 -23.72
CA SER A 32 19.37 18.27 -24.09
C SER A 32 20.21 19.04 -23.09
N GLN A 33 21.51 18.71 -22.97
CA GLN A 33 22.44 19.40 -22.09
C GLN A 33 22.42 20.93 -22.34
N GLN A 34 22.41 21.34 -23.63
CA GLN A 34 22.42 22.75 -24.01
C GLN A 34 21.13 23.48 -23.63
N ALA A 35 19.97 22.80 -23.72
CA ALA A 35 18.68 23.37 -23.40
C ALA A 35 18.45 23.50 -21.88
N LEU A 36 19.20 22.76 -21.07
CA LEU A 36 19.13 22.80 -19.60
C LEU A 36 19.97 23.92 -19.00
N ILE A 37 21.10 24.29 -19.62
CA ILE A 37 21.96 25.37 -19.10
C ILE A 37 21.18 26.66 -18.91
N GLY A 38 21.29 27.25 -17.73
CA GLY A 38 20.59 28.48 -17.32
C GLY A 38 19.15 28.27 -16.84
N LYS A 39 18.53 27.08 -17.02
CA LYS A 39 17.24 26.77 -16.39
C LYS A 39 17.42 26.43 -14.90
N SER A 40 16.36 26.58 -14.13
CA SER A 40 16.38 26.23 -12.71
C SER A 40 16.05 24.75 -12.46
N ILE A 41 16.78 24.09 -11.55
CA ILE A 41 16.43 22.74 -11.08
C ILE A 41 15.02 22.70 -10.49
N LEU A 42 14.53 23.80 -9.93
CA LEU A 42 13.19 23.92 -9.36
C LEU A 42 12.08 23.74 -10.39
N ASP A 43 12.35 23.98 -11.67
CA ASP A 43 11.39 23.80 -12.76
C ASP A 43 11.12 22.30 -13.04
N PHE A 44 12.03 21.43 -12.61
CA PHE A 44 11.95 19.99 -12.75
C PHE A 44 11.45 19.29 -11.50
N LEU A 45 11.25 19.98 -10.38
CA LEU A 45 10.62 19.38 -9.20
C LEU A 45 9.10 19.32 -9.37
N TYR A 46 8.52 18.16 -9.05
CA TYR A 46 7.08 17.97 -9.11
C TYR A 46 6.35 18.87 -8.10
N ASN A 47 5.19 19.39 -8.47
CA ASN A 47 4.48 20.44 -7.74
C ASN A 47 4.28 20.19 -6.23
N THR A 48 3.99 18.96 -5.82
CA THR A 48 3.79 18.63 -4.39
C THR A 48 5.05 18.76 -3.55
N ASP A 49 6.22 18.62 -4.17
CA ASP A 49 7.51 18.65 -3.52
C ASP A 49 8.21 20.02 -3.70
N ARG A 50 7.75 20.80 -4.70
CA ARG A 50 8.37 22.06 -5.10
C ARG A 50 8.46 23.06 -3.96
N ASP A 51 7.38 23.32 -3.25
CA ASP A 51 7.35 24.31 -2.16
C ASP A 51 8.21 23.88 -0.97
N LYS A 52 8.15 22.59 -0.63
CA LYS A 52 8.97 22.01 0.44
C LYS A 52 10.46 22.10 0.14
N TYR A 53 10.85 21.71 -1.08
CA TYR A 53 12.25 21.71 -1.48
C TYR A 53 12.76 23.10 -1.84
N MET A 54 11.91 23.98 -2.38
CA MET A 54 12.26 25.37 -2.65
C MET A 54 12.69 26.07 -1.36
N TYR A 55 11.91 25.98 -0.29
CA TYR A 55 12.27 26.57 0.99
C TYR A 55 13.57 25.97 1.57
N THR A 56 13.70 24.65 1.51
CA THR A 56 14.86 23.93 2.04
C THR A 56 16.13 24.21 1.21
N LEU A 57 16.05 24.16 -0.12
CA LEU A 57 17.15 24.42 -1.04
C LEU A 57 17.62 25.88 -0.96
N LEU A 58 16.70 26.85 -0.99
CA LEU A 58 17.07 28.28 -0.93
C LEU A 58 17.71 28.62 0.41
N ASN A 59 17.16 28.14 1.53
CA ASN A 59 17.80 28.36 2.84
C ASN A 59 19.14 27.66 2.93
N TRP A 60 19.30 26.47 2.36
CA TRP A 60 20.55 25.72 2.38
C TRP A 60 21.63 26.37 1.48
N LEU A 61 21.24 26.86 0.31
CA LEU A 61 22.14 27.59 -0.60
C LEU A 61 22.63 28.94 0.01
N ASP A 62 21.88 29.54 0.95
CA ASP A 62 22.21 30.80 1.61
C ASP A 62 23.11 30.62 2.85
N ILE A 63 23.29 29.38 3.36
CA ILE A 63 24.14 29.11 4.51
C ILE A 63 25.64 29.34 4.14
N LYS A 64 26.34 30.11 4.96
CA LYS A 64 27.76 30.46 4.73
C LYS A 64 28.76 29.33 4.98
N ASP A 65 28.33 28.14 5.43
CA ASP A 65 29.21 27.02 5.74
C ASP A 65 29.58 26.24 4.47
N THR A 66 30.88 26.12 4.18
CA THR A 66 31.46 25.53 2.96
C THR A 66 31.50 23.98 2.99
N ARG A 67 30.94 23.32 3.97
CA ARG A 67 31.02 21.85 4.16
C ARG A 67 29.68 21.16 4.23
N LEU A 68 28.61 21.78 3.76
CA LEU A 68 27.28 21.21 3.83
C LEU A 68 27.04 20.23 2.68
N ASN A 69 26.62 19.01 3.04
CA ASN A 69 26.07 18.03 2.15
C ASN A 69 24.55 17.93 2.43
N PHE A 70 23.75 18.02 1.39
CA PHE A 70 22.32 17.81 1.44
C PHE A 70 21.98 16.51 0.71
N GLY A 71 21.27 15.61 1.38
CA GLY A 71 20.81 14.35 0.79
C GLY A 71 21.71 13.15 1.11
N PRO A 72 21.39 12.01 0.50
CA PRO A 72 20.33 11.83 -0.51
C PRO A 72 18.93 12.09 0.02
N ASN A 73 18.10 12.75 -0.78
CA ASN A 73 16.68 12.97 -0.50
C ASN A 73 15.85 12.53 -1.69
N GLU A 74 14.80 11.78 -1.40
CA GLU A 74 13.85 11.36 -2.43
C GLU A 74 13.06 12.54 -2.96
N VAL A 75 13.08 12.72 -4.27
CA VAL A 75 12.37 13.77 -5.00
C VAL A 75 11.62 13.19 -6.19
N LYS A 76 10.54 13.83 -6.58
CA LYS A 76 9.87 13.55 -7.84
C LYS A 76 10.30 14.57 -8.88
N ILE A 77 10.86 14.10 -9.97
CA ILE A 77 11.30 14.92 -11.09
C ILE A 77 10.25 14.85 -12.20
N ALA A 78 9.74 16.02 -12.58
CA ALA A 78 8.90 16.18 -13.76
C ALA A 78 9.80 16.46 -14.96
N LYS A 79 9.92 15.49 -15.85
CA LYS A 79 10.71 15.62 -17.09
C LYS A 79 10.08 16.63 -18.05
N SER A 80 10.87 17.18 -18.97
CA SER A 80 10.38 18.08 -20.03
C SER A 80 9.33 17.43 -20.94
N ASP A 81 9.30 16.10 -21.04
CA ASP A 81 8.30 15.33 -21.80
C ASP A 81 6.99 15.06 -21.04
N GLY A 82 6.87 15.57 -19.79
CA GLY A 82 5.72 15.38 -18.92
C GLY A 82 5.74 14.09 -18.09
N ASN A 83 6.69 13.20 -18.28
CA ASN A 83 6.85 12.01 -17.46
C ASN A 83 7.41 12.37 -16.08
N ILE A 84 7.03 11.59 -15.05
CA ILE A 84 7.53 11.78 -13.69
C ILE A 84 8.40 10.58 -13.34
N ILE A 85 9.59 10.85 -12.81
CA ILE A 85 10.46 9.84 -12.21
C ILE A 85 10.64 10.10 -10.72
N GLU A 86 10.90 9.05 -9.97
CA GLU A 86 11.34 9.14 -8.57
C GLU A 86 12.87 9.03 -8.54
N ALA A 87 13.51 9.99 -7.90
CA ALA A 87 14.96 10.07 -7.86
C ALA A 87 15.48 10.45 -6.48
N ASP A 88 16.70 10.03 -6.17
CA ASP A 88 17.48 10.55 -5.06
C ASP A 88 18.33 11.71 -5.54
N LEU A 89 18.19 12.84 -4.86
CA LEU A 89 18.99 14.05 -5.10
C LEU A 89 19.93 14.30 -3.95
N SER A 90 21.22 14.39 -4.25
CA SER A 90 22.26 14.82 -3.34
C SER A 90 22.91 16.09 -3.85
N ILE A 91 23.20 17.04 -2.95
CA ILE A 91 23.82 18.33 -3.28
C ILE A 91 25.01 18.57 -2.36
N SER A 92 26.16 18.90 -2.92
CA SER A 92 27.40 19.17 -2.19
C SER A 92 28.02 20.47 -2.67
N SER A 93 28.51 21.27 -1.76
CA SER A 93 29.25 22.51 -2.11
C SER A 93 30.58 22.18 -2.79
N ILE A 94 30.91 22.90 -3.85
CA ILE A 94 32.23 22.85 -4.49
C ILE A 94 33.12 23.90 -3.80
N PRO A 95 34.23 23.49 -3.14
CA PRO A 95 35.12 24.46 -2.49
C PRO A 95 35.72 25.39 -3.53
N ASN A 96 35.56 26.71 -3.36
CA ASN A 96 36.19 27.72 -4.19
C ASN A 96 37.47 28.22 -3.52
N SER A 97 38.56 28.17 -4.28
CA SER A 97 39.87 28.67 -3.84
C SER A 97 40.04 30.19 -4.03
N ILE A 98 39.07 30.87 -4.66
CA ILE A 98 39.17 32.29 -5.02
C ILE A 98 38.12 33.09 -4.23
N ALA A 99 38.54 34.04 -3.45
CA ALA A 99 37.66 34.99 -2.78
C ALA A 99 36.82 35.77 -3.81
N ASN A 100 35.51 35.84 -3.60
CA ASN A 100 34.49 36.43 -4.48
C ASN A 100 34.10 35.61 -5.75
N ALA A 101 34.45 34.33 -5.87
CA ALA A 101 33.93 33.49 -6.94
C ALA A 101 32.47 33.06 -6.66
N GLN A 102 31.71 32.86 -7.73
CA GLN A 102 30.33 32.35 -7.68
C GLN A 102 30.31 30.99 -6.95
N LYS A 103 29.38 30.83 -6.00
CA LYS A 103 29.22 29.55 -5.31
C LYS A 103 28.60 28.54 -6.27
N LEU A 104 29.21 27.38 -6.37
CA LEU A 104 28.77 26.26 -7.19
C LEU A 104 28.50 25.03 -6.32
N TYR A 105 27.53 24.24 -6.73
CA TYR A 105 27.12 23.04 -6.05
C TYR A 105 27.06 21.86 -7.02
N LEU A 106 27.74 20.78 -6.66
CA LEU A 106 27.65 19.51 -7.39
C LEU A 106 26.40 18.76 -6.92
N CYS A 107 25.56 18.39 -7.87
CA CYS A 107 24.37 17.61 -7.65
C CYS A 107 24.52 16.23 -8.30
N ILE A 108 24.05 15.21 -7.59
CA ILE A 108 23.95 13.82 -8.09
C ILE A 108 22.48 13.46 -8.07
N LEU A 109 21.97 12.99 -9.20
CA LEU A 109 20.62 12.55 -9.40
C LEU A 109 20.63 11.07 -9.78
N HIS A 110 20.03 10.23 -8.95
CA HIS A 110 19.93 8.80 -9.17
C HIS A 110 18.45 8.40 -9.36
N ASP A 111 18.10 7.80 -10.50
CA ASP A 111 16.73 7.29 -10.75
C ASP A 111 16.49 6.03 -9.91
N ILE A 112 15.57 6.12 -8.96
CA ILE A 112 15.16 5.01 -8.08
C ILE A 112 13.81 4.40 -8.49
N SER A 113 13.22 4.82 -9.61
CA SER A 113 11.89 4.38 -10.05
C SER A 113 11.81 2.86 -10.21
N SER A 114 12.82 2.24 -10.84
CA SER A 114 12.88 0.79 -11.02
C SER A 114 13.04 0.04 -9.68
N HIS A 115 13.90 0.54 -8.79
CA HIS A 115 14.09 -0.02 -7.45
C HIS A 115 12.81 0.04 -6.62
N LYS A 116 12.11 1.18 -6.63
CA LYS A 116 10.83 1.33 -5.93
C LYS A 116 9.74 0.46 -6.52
N ALA A 117 9.65 0.35 -7.85
CA ALA A 117 8.71 -0.56 -8.50
C ALA A 117 8.95 -2.01 -8.10
N MET A 118 10.22 -2.45 -8.07
CA MET A 118 10.60 -3.79 -7.62
C MET A 118 10.30 -4.00 -6.14
N TYR A 119 10.68 -3.06 -5.29
CA TYR A 119 10.37 -3.10 -3.86
C TYR A 119 8.87 -3.18 -3.59
N ASN A 120 8.06 -2.35 -4.25
CA ASN A 120 6.61 -2.38 -4.13
C ASN A 120 6.02 -3.70 -4.63
N LYS A 121 6.54 -4.24 -5.74
CA LYS A 121 6.14 -5.57 -6.24
C LYS A 121 6.43 -6.66 -5.22
N LEU A 122 7.64 -6.68 -4.65
CA LEU A 122 8.02 -7.64 -3.59
C LEU A 122 7.14 -7.45 -2.35
N LYS A 123 6.87 -6.22 -1.94
CA LYS A 123 6.00 -5.91 -0.81
C LYS A 123 4.57 -6.43 -1.06
N ILE A 124 4.01 -6.20 -2.24
CA ILE A 124 2.68 -6.73 -2.60
C ILE A 124 2.70 -8.25 -2.58
N GLN A 125 3.71 -8.90 -3.17
CA GLN A 125 3.85 -10.36 -3.16
C GLN A 125 3.99 -10.93 -1.74
N ALA A 126 4.68 -10.23 -0.85
CA ALA A 126 4.82 -10.63 0.55
C ALA A 126 3.58 -10.35 1.41
N SER A 127 2.68 -9.44 0.99
CA SER A 127 1.53 -8.96 1.77
C SER A 127 0.19 -9.50 1.31
N THR A 128 0.10 -10.09 0.11
CA THR A 128 -1.16 -10.58 -0.45
C THR A 128 -1.18 -12.09 -0.64
N ASP A 129 -2.37 -12.68 -0.55
CA ASP A 129 -2.61 -14.06 -0.97
C ASP A 129 -2.66 -14.12 -2.51
N HIS A 130 -1.84 -14.96 -3.11
CA HIS A 130 -1.64 -15.02 -4.57
C HIS A 130 -2.86 -15.56 -5.33
N LEU A 131 -3.74 -16.33 -4.67
CA LEU A 131 -4.94 -16.85 -5.30
C LEU A 131 -6.04 -15.80 -5.35
N THR A 132 -6.28 -15.13 -4.23
CA THR A 132 -7.46 -14.26 -4.04
C THR A 132 -7.15 -12.77 -4.21
N GLY A 133 -5.88 -12.37 -4.10
CA GLY A 133 -5.47 -10.96 -4.11
C GLY A 133 -5.80 -10.18 -2.84
N LEU A 134 -6.44 -10.80 -1.86
CA LEU A 134 -6.67 -10.22 -0.53
C LEU A 134 -5.36 -10.19 0.27
N ALA A 135 -5.35 -9.49 1.39
CA ALA A 135 -4.25 -9.59 2.33
C ALA A 135 -4.00 -11.06 2.73
N ASN A 136 -2.75 -11.45 2.89
CA ASN A 136 -2.42 -12.75 3.44
C ASN A 136 -2.47 -12.73 4.97
N ARG A 137 -2.28 -13.90 5.59
CA ARG A 137 -2.35 -14.05 7.04
C ARG A 137 -1.31 -13.19 7.78
N LEU A 138 -0.08 -13.09 7.25
CA LEU A 138 0.96 -12.26 7.87
C LEU A 138 0.53 -10.79 7.94
N THR A 139 0.03 -10.26 6.83
CA THR A 139 -0.47 -8.88 6.77
C THR A 139 -1.69 -8.67 7.66
N LEU A 140 -2.54 -9.69 7.79
CA LEU A 140 -3.68 -9.64 8.72
C LEU A 140 -3.20 -9.49 10.17
N ASP A 141 -2.26 -10.34 10.60
CA ASP A 141 -1.76 -10.35 11.97
C ASP A 141 -1.07 -9.01 12.32
N GLU A 142 -0.19 -8.50 11.45
CA GLU A 142 0.47 -7.19 11.60
C GLU A 142 -0.54 -6.01 11.65
N SER A 143 -1.53 -6.03 10.75
CA SER A 143 -2.53 -4.98 10.69
C SER A 143 -3.48 -5.00 11.87
N LEU A 144 -3.83 -6.19 12.36
CA LEU A 144 -4.72 -6.37 13.50
C LEU A 144 -4.09 -5.81 14.78
N GLU A 145 -2.80 -6.06 15.02
CA GLU A 145 -2.08 -5.45 16.13
C GLU A 145 -2.11 -3.93 16.07
N LYS A 146 -1.86 -3.36 14.90
CA LYS A 146 -1.92 -1.91 14.69
C LYS A 146 -3.32 -1.36 14.97
N TYR A 147 -4.37 -1.95 14.38
CA TYR A 147 -5.76 -1.50 14.59
C TYR A 147 -6.20 -1.64 16.04
N TRP A 148 -5.70 -2.68 16.73
CA TRP A 148 -5.93 -2.87 18.16
C TRP A 148 -5.38 -1.71 18.98
N GLN A 149 -4.11 -1.35 18.76
CA GLN A 149 -3.47 -0.22 19.46
C GLN A 149 -4.20 1.11 19.18
N GLU A 150 -4.57 1.35 17.92
CA GLU A 150 -5.34 2.54 17.54
C GLU A 150 -6.71 2.58 18.23
N SER A 151 -7.41 1.44 18.31
CA SER A 151 -8.71 1.30 18.97
C SER A 151 -8.64 1.64 20.44
N ILE A 152 -7.66 1.09 21.17
CA ILE A 152 -7.46 1.35 22.59
C ILE A 152 -7.13 2.82 22.84
N GLN A 153 -6.23 3.40 22.06
CA GLN A 153 -5.83 4.83 22.19
C GLN A 153 -6.97 5.79 21.90
N SER A 154 -7.75 5.54 20.85
CA SER A 154 -8.84 6.40 20.41
C SER A 154 -10.17 6.11 21.12
N LYS A 155 -10.25 5.01 21.89
CA LYS A 155 -11.48 4.48 22.50
C LYS A 155 -12.60 4.26 21.47
N GLN A 156 -12.24 3.81 20.28
CA GLN A 156 -13.16 3.49 19.21
C GLN A 156 -13.32 1.97 19.07
N ALA A 157 -14.48 1.53 18.62
CA ALA A 157 -14.76 0.12 18.44
C ALA A 157 -13.88 -0.50 17.34
N LEU A 158 -13.52 -1.77 17.52
CA LEU A 158 -12.85 -2.61 16.53
C LEU A 158 -13.63 -3.92 16.38
N SER A 159 -14.10 -4.22 15.18
CA SER A 159 -14.80 -5.48 14.92
C SER A 159 -14.00 -6.39 14.02
N SER A 160 -14.14 -7.69 14.25
CA SER A 160 -13.60 -8.76 13.42
C SER A 160 -14.73 -9.67 12.96
N ILE A 161 -14.72 -10.04 11.68
CA ILE A 161 -15.60 -11.05 11.08
C ILE A 161 -14.70 -12.17 10.56
N LEU A 162 -14.85 -13.38 11.08
CA LEU A 162 -14.26 -14.58 10.51
C LEU A 162 -15.29 -15.29 9.66
N ILE A 163 -14.90 -15.75 8.48
CA ILE A 163 -15.77 -16.30 7.44
C ILE A 163 -15.18 -17.62 6.97
N ASP A 164 -16.03 -18.63 6.84
CA ASP A 164 -15.65 -19.95 6.30
C ASP A 164 -16.64 -20.38 5.23
N VAL A 165 -16.13 -20.93 4.13
CA VAL A 165 -16.95 -21.37 3.01
C VAL A 165 -17.54 -22.75 3.30
N ASP A 166 -18.85 -22.79 3.45
CA ASP A 166 -19.57 -24.01 3.82
C ASP A 166 -19.38 -25.13 2.80
N HIS A 167 -19.00 -26.32 3.30
CA HIS A 167 -18.84 -27.52 2.50
C HIS A 167 -17.87 -27.40 1.32
N PHE A 168 -16.86 -26.53 1.40
CA PHE A 168 -15.92 -26.25 0.31
C PHE A 168 -15.16 -27.50 -0.16
N LYS A 169 -14.80 -28.41 0.75
CA LYS A 169 -14.20 -29.70 0.38
C LYS A 169 -15.13 -30.49 -0.56
N LYS A 170 -16.44 -30.58 -0.24
CA LYS A 170 -17.41 -31.27 -1.10
C LYS A 170 -17.56 -30.59 -2.47
N PHE A 171 -17.47 -29.25 -2.50
CA PHE A 171 -17.46 -28.49 -3.76
C PHE A 171 -16.24 -28.87 -4.61
N ASN A 172 -15.04 -28.93 -4.02
CA ASN A 172 -13.83 -29.37 -4.71
C ASN A 172 -13.90 -30.81 -5.19
N ASP A 173 -14.42 -31.73 -4.37
CA ASP A 173 -14.59 -33.14 -4.71
C ASP A 173 -15.54 -33.31 -5.90
N THR A 174 -16.55 -32.44 -6.04
CA THR A 174 -17.54 -32.48 -7.10
C THR A 174 -17.10 -31.80 -8.40
N TYR A 175 -16.45 -30.64 -8.29
CA TYR A 175 -16.19 -29.76 -9.45
C TYR A 175 -14.70 -29.59 -9.78
N GLY A 176 -13.82 -30.13 -8.94
CA GLY A 176 -12.36 -30.05 -9.06
C GLY A 176 -11.77 -28.75 -8.49
N HIS A 177 -10.48 -28.85 -8.10
CA HIS A 177 -9.76 -27.76 -7.43
C HIS A 177 -9.67 -26.47 -8.25
N ILE A 178 -9.54 -26.57 -9.61
CA ILE A 178 -9.47 -25.38 -10.47
C ILE A 178 -10.75 -24.52 -10.37
N LYS A 179 -11.92 -25.18 -10.27
CA LYS A 179 -13.19 -24.47 -10.09
C LYS A 179 -13.38 -24.00 -8.66
N GLY A 180 -12.84 -24.73 -7.68
CA GLY A 180 -12.73 -24.29 -6.30
C GLY A 180 -11.93 -23.02 -6.14
N ASP A 181 -10.77 -22.94 -6.78
CA ASP A 181 -9.94 -21.75 -6.77
C ASP A 181 -10.67 -20.53 -7.35
N LYS A 182 -11.35 -20.70 -8.49
CA LYS A 182 -12.20 -19.65 -9.07
C LYS A 182 -13.37 -19.26 -8.17
N CYS A 183 -13.93 -20.21 -7.43
CA CYS A 183 -14.98 -19.95 -6.43
C CYS A 183 -14.43 -19.06 -5.31
N LEU A 184 -13.25 -19.39 -4.74
CA LEU A 184 -12.60 -18.57 -3.72
C LEU A 184 -12.27 -17.17 -4.23
N GLN A 185 -11.80 -17.03 -5.47
CA GLN A 185 -11.55 -15.72 -6.09
C GLN A 185 -12.84 -14.87 -6.18
N LYS A 186 -13.96 -15.48 -6.53
CA LYS A 186 -15.25 -14.77 -6.58
C LYS A 186 -15.74 -14.36 -5.19
N ILE A 187 -15.60 -15.24 -4.20
CA ILE A 187 -15.95 -14.95 -2.80
C ILE A 187 -15.07 -13.80 -2.27
N ALA A 188 -13.76 -13.86 -2.51
CA ALA A 188 -12.81 -12.83 -2.11
C ALA A 188 -13.19 -11.45 -2.68
N LYS A 189 -13.59 -11.41 -3.96
CA LYS A 189 -14.06 -10.18 -4.59
C LYS A 189 -15.31 -9.63 -3.90
N VAL A 190 -16.29 -10.47 -3.59
CA VAL A 190 -17.50 -10.05 -2.85
C VAL A 190 -17.13 -9.50 -1.48
N ILE A 191 -16.24 -10.17 -0.74
CA ILE A 191 -15.81 -9.73 0.59
C ILE A 191 -15.15 -8.33 0.48
N LEU A 192 -14.28 -8.13 -0.51
CA LEU A 192 -13.61 -6.85 -0.74
C LEU A 192 -14.60 -5.74 -1.12
N ASP A 193 -15.55 -6.03 -2.03
CA ASP A 193 -16.55 -5.08 -2.50
C ASP A 193 -17.56 -4.69 -1.40
N CYS A 194 -17.76 -5.56 -0.40
CA CYS A 194 -18.62 -5.28 0.77
C CYS A 194 -17.92 -4.52 1.89
N ALA A 195 -16.61 -4.31 1.82
CA ALA A 195 -15.88 -3.55 2.83
C ALA A 195 -16.33 -2.07 2.83
N PRO A 196 -16.72 -1.49 3.97
CA PRO A 196 -17.37 -0.18 4.01
C PRO A 196 -16.41 0.98 3.75
N SER A 197 -15.12 0.79 3.91
CA SER A 197 -14.10 1.82 3.67
C SER A 197 -12.75 1.20 3.29
N ARG A 198 -11.84 2.03 2.77
CA ARG A 198 -10.45 1.62 2.46
C ARG A 198 -9.61 1.30 3.70
N ASP A 199 -10.06 1.72 4.87
CA ASP A 199 -9.38 1.42 6.14
C ASP A 199 -9.71 0.00 6.65
N CYS A 200 -10.74 -0.66 6.07
CA CYS A 200 -11.06 -2.04 6.40
C CYS A 200 -10.08 -2.98 5.72
N LEU A 201 -9.74 -4.07 6.41
CA LEU A 201 -8.85 -5.09 5.87
C LEU A 201 -9.66 -6.35 5.59
N ALA A 202 -9.63 -6.82 4.34
CA ALA A 202 -10.10 -8.14 3.96
C ALA A 202 -8.88 -9.04 3.70
N ALA A 203 -8.84 -10.21 4.30
CA ALA A 203 -7.72 -11.13 4.24
C ALA A 203 -8.18 -12.57 4.00
N ARG A 204 -7.32 -13.38 3.38
CA ARG A 204 -7.46 -14.83 3.40
C ARG A 204 -6.73 -15.36 4.62
N TYR A 205 -7.49 -15.96 5.54
CA TYR A 205 -6.97 -16.47 6.81
C TYR A 205 -6.24 -17.81 6.63
N GLY A 206 -6.74 -18.65 5.73
CA GLY A 206 -6.12 -19.93 5.31
C GLY A 206 -7.14 -20.82 4.60
N GLY A 207 -6.72 -21.61 3.62
CA GLY A 207 -7.61 -22.52 2.89
C GLY A 207 -8.86 -21.85 2.32
N GLU A 208 -10.02 -22.18 2.88
CA GLU A 208 -11.33 -21.59 2.57
C GLU A 208 -11.81 -20.54 3.59
N GLU A 209 -10.93 -20.09 4.47
CA GLU A 209 -11.25 -19.16 5.54
C GLU A 209 -10.79 -17.73 5.18
N PHE A 210 -11.64 -16.76 5.51
CA PHE A 210 -11.40 -15.34 5.31
C PHE A 210 -11.62 -14.56 6.61
N ALA A 211 -11.00 -13.39 6.70
CA ALA A 211 -11.18 -12.46 7.80
C ALA A 211 -11.46 -11.05 7.28
N VAL A 212 -12.32 -10.31 7.96
CA VAL A 212 -12.53 -8.88 7.72
C VAL A 212 -12.36 -8.13 9.03
N ILE A 213 -11.44 -7.18 9.04
CA ILE A 213 -11.20 -6.29 10.18
C ILE A 213 -11.81 -4.94 9.88
N LEU A 214 -12.60 -4.45 10.80
CA LEU A 214 -13.42 -3.27 10.66
C LEU A 214 -13.07 -2.23 11.75
N PRO A 215 -12.08 -1.37 11.54
CA PRO A 215 -11.76 -0.28 12.46
C PRO A 215 -12.94 0.69 12.59
N ARG A 216 -13.14 1.22 13.78
CA ARG A 216 -14.20 2.19 14.11
C ARG A 216 -15.63 1.70 13.81
N CYS A 217 -15.80 0.39 13.73
CA CYS A 217 -17.10 -0.26 13.52
C CYS A 217 -17.55 -1.00 14.78
N ASN A 218 -18.74 -0.69 15.23
CA ASN A 218 -19.38 -1.40 16.34
C ASN A 218 -20.04 -2.71 15.89
N ARG A 219 -20.62 -3.45 16.84
CA ARG A 219 -21.28 -4.72 16.64
C ARG A 219 -22.39 -4.65 15.58
N GLU A 220 -23.21 -3.61 15.60
CA GLU A 220 -24.34 -3.42 14.70
C GLU A 220 -23.85 -3.21 13.26
N SER A 221 -22.87 -2.35 13.08
CA SER A 221 -22.25 -2.06 11.79
C SER A 221 -21.56 -3.30 11.21
N ALA A 222 -20.82 -4.05 12.03
CA ALA A 222 -20.19 -5.31 11.61
C ALA A 222 -21.23 -6.35 11.16
N ASN A 223 -22.36 -6.46 11.88
CA ASN A 223 -23.44 -7.36 11.50
C ASN A 223 -24.11 -6.95 10.18
N VAL A 224 -24.21 -5.66 9.87
CA VAL A 224 -24.70 -5.19 8.56
C VAL A 224 -23.75 -5.63 7.44
N VAL A 225 -22.44 -5.47 7.63
CA VAL A 225 -21.42 -5.91 6.66
C VAL A 225 -21.51 -7.43 6.45
N ALA A 226 -21.57 -8.21 7.53
CA ALA A 226 -21.66 -9.67 7.46
C ALA A 226 -22.93 -10.13 6.72
N LYS A 227 -24.09 -9.51 6.96
CA LYS A 227 -25.34 -9.78 6.24
C LYS A 227 -25.21 -9.47 4.75
N HIS A 228 -24.57 -8.37 4.40
CA HIS A 228 -24.34 -7.99 3.00
C HIS A 228 -23.46 -9.01 2.30
N ILE A 229 -22.34 -9.42 2.90
CA ILE A 229 -21.47 -10.48 2.38
C ILE A 229 -22.27 -11.77 2.17
N GLN A 230 -23.03 -12.23 3.18
CA GLN A 230 -23.82 -13.46 3.09
C GLN A 230 -24.85 -13.39 1.97
N GLN A 231 -25.56 -12.28 1.84
CA GLN A 231 -26.57 -12.08 0.79
C GLN A 231 -25.94 -12.13 -0.60
N GLN A 232 -24.81 -11.43 -0.83
CA GLN A 232 -24.13 -11.43 -2.11
C GLN A 232 -23.62 -12.83 -2.48
N ILE A 233 -23.04 -13.57 -1.52
CA ILE A 233 -22.56 -14.93 -1.76
C ILE A 233 -23.73 -15.88 -2.04
N ASN A 234 -24.82 -15.82 -1.30
CA ASN A 234 -25.99 -16.68 -1.49
C ASN A 234 -26.68 -16.46 -2.85
N THR A 235 -26.57 -15.26 -3.43
CA THR A 235 -27.12 -14.93 -4.76
C THR A 235 -26.12 -15.15 -5.90
N MET A 236 -24.87 -15.44 -5.59
CA MET A 236 -23.79 -15.62 -6.56
C MET A 236 -24.11 -16.76 -7.55
N THR A 237 -23.70 -16.56 -8.80
CA THR A 237 -23.78 -17.57 -9.86
C THR A 237 -22.38 -18.00 -10.29
N PHE A 238 -22.26 -19.21 -10.82
CA PHE A 238 -20.98 -19.82 -11.20
C PHE A 238 -20.96 -20.26 -12.67
N THR A 239 -21.91 -19.82 -13.47
CA THR A 239 -21.98 -20.15 -14.90
C THR A 239 -20.81 -19.58 -15.70
N ASP A 240 -20.31 -18.44 -15.29
CA ASP A 240 -19.11 -17.78 -15.87
C ASP A 240 -17.81 -18.57 -15.67
N ILE A 241 -17.76 -19.47 -14.68
CA ILE A 241 -16.64 -20.38 -14.47
C ILE A 241 -16.92 -21.80 -14.96
N GLY A 242 -17.97 -21.97 -15.74
CA GLY A 242 -18.34 -23.23 -16.39
C GLY A 242 -18.98 -24.25 -15.44
N LEU A 243 -19.77 -23.80 -14.45
CA LEU A 243 -20.60 -24.65 -13.62
C LEU A 243 -22.05 -24.61 -14.07
N PRO A 244 -22.85 -25.69 -13.82
CA PRO A 244 -24.25 -25.71 -14.14
C PRO A 244 -25.04 -24.59 -13.45
N PRO A 245 -26.14 -24.10 -14.08
CA PRO A 245 -27.06 -23.21 -13.39
C PRO A 245 -27.59 -23.85 -12.11
N GLY A 246 -27.76 -23.06 -11.04
CA GLY A 246 -28.30 -23.53 -9.77
C GLY A 246 -27.27 -24.04 -8.76
N VAL A 247 -25.99 -24.15 -9.12
CA VAL A 247 -24.93 -24.40 -8.13
C VAL A 247 -24.89 -23.24 -7.15
N LYS A 248 -24.94 -23.53 -5.84
CA LYS A 248 -24.94 -22.57 -4.75
C LYS A 248 -23.83 -22.90 -3.77
N ILE A 249 -23.32 -21.87 -3.14
CA ILE A 249 -22.42 -21.95 -2.01
C ILE A 249 -22.88 -20.98 -0.94
N SER A 250 -22.57 -21.27 0.30
CA SER A 250 -22.85 -20.39 1.43
C SER A 250 -21.61 -20.20 2.29
N VAL A 251 -21.68 -19.28 3.22
CA VAL A 251 -20.63 -19.02 4.21
C VAL A 251 -21.23 -18.98 5.60
N SER A 252 -20.47 -19.50 6.56
CA SER A 252 -20.72 -19.29 7.99
C SER A 252 -19.84 -18.15 8.46
N GLN A 253 -20.34 -17.30 9.36
CA GLN A 253 -19.65 -16.10 9.81
C GLN A 253 -19.72 -15.98 11.33
N GLY A 254 -18.58 -15.67 11.95
CA GLY A 254 -18.46 -15.33 13.37
C GLY A 254 -17.99 -13.87 13.54
N ILE A 255 -18.68 -13.12 14.36
CA ILE A 255 -18.39 -11.71 14.62
C ILE A 255 -17.99 -11.52 16.07
N ALA A 256 -16.90 -10.79 16.33
CA ALA A 256 -16.56 -10.23 17.62
C ALA A 256 -16.29 -8.74 17.50
N CYS A 257 -16.62 -8.00 18.55
CA CYS A 257 -16.44 -6.55 18.58
C CYS A 257 -15.81 -6.12 19.89
N GLU A 258 -14.64 -5.50 19.83
CA GLU A 258 -14.07 -4.77 20.96
C GLU A 258 -14.80 -3.43 21.08
N ASN A 259 -15.38 -3.22 22.25
CA ASN A 259 -15.97 -1.95 22.63
C ASN A 259 -15.92 -1.88 24.17
N ASN A 260 -15.34 -0.82 24.70
CA ASN A 260 -15.24 -0.59 26.16
C ASN A 260 -14.39 -1.61 26.95
N ASN A 261 -13.25 -2.06 26.40
CA ASN A 261 -12.32 -3.01 27.05
C ASN A 261 -12.94 -4.39 27.35
N GLN A 262 -13.77 -4.91 26.46
CA GLN A 262 -14.36 -6.24 26.59
C GLN A 262 -13.29 -7.34 26.45
N TYR A 263 -12.29 -7.14 25.59
CA TYR A 263 -11.18 -8.06 25.39
C TYR A 263 -9.87 -7.44 25.92
N ARG A 264 -8.96 -8.29 26.36
CA ARG A 264 -7.64 -7.84 26.86
C ARG A 264 -6.60 -7.72 25.75
N THR A 265 -6.74 -8.49 24.68
CA THR A 265 -5.81 -8.53 23.55
C THR A 265 -6.56 -8.79 22.25
N TYR A 266 -5.93 -8.49 21.11
CA TYR A 266 -6.53 -8.76 19.80
C TYR A 266 -6.70 -10.27 19.54
N GLU A 267 -5.84 -11.13 20.11
CA GLU A 267 -6.01 -12.57 19.99
C GLU A 267 -7.29 -13.03 20.70
N ALA A 268 -7.64 -12.42 21.83
CA ALA A 268 -8.89 -12.71 22.52
C ALA A 268 -10.12 -12.31 21.68
N LEU A 269 -10.03 -11.17 20.95
CA LEU A 269 -11.06 -10.74 19.99
C LEU A 269 -11.21 -11.76 18.86
N ILE A 270 -10.11 -12.20 18.25
CA ILE A 270 -10.12 -13.20 17.18
C ILE A 270 -10.65 -14.55 17.69
N CYS A 271 -10.23 -14.98 18.88
CA CYS A 271 -10.73 -16.22 19.50
C CYS A 271 -12.25 -16.19 19.75
N ALA A 272 -12.78 -15.03 20.14
CA ALA A 272 -14.22 -14.85 20.30
C ALA A 272 -14.98 -14.91 18.94
N ALA A 273 -14.41 -14.33 17.88
CA ALA A 273 -14.95 -14.45 16.53
C ALA A 273 -14.90 -15.90 16.02
N ASP A 274 -13.80 -16.63 16.27
CA ASP A 274 -13.67 -18.05 15.90
C ASP A 274 -14.69 -18.94 16.64
N THR A 275 -14.87 -18.70 17.93
CA THR A 275 -15.90 -19.39 18.74
C THR A 275 -17.30 -19.15 18.16
N ALA A 276 -17.59 -17.90 17.75
CA ALA A 276 -18.86 -17.56 17.12
C ALA A 276 -19.00 -18.24 15.73
N LEU A 277 -17.92 -18.30 14.94
CA LEU A 277 -17.88 -19.01 13.66
C LEU A 277 -18.12 -20.52 13.84
N TYR A 278 -17.47 -21.13 14.82
CA TYR A 278 -17.69 -22.54 15.14
C TYR A 278 -19.17 -22.82 15.47
N ARG A 279 -19.82 -21.96 16.27
CA ARG A 279 -21.25 -22.07 16.55
C ARG A 279 -22.09 -21.90 15.26
N ALA A 280 -21.73 -20.98 14.37
CA ALA A 280 -22.44 -20.82 13.09
C ALA A 280 -22.38 -22.12 12.26
N LYS A 281 -21.22 -22.80 12.24
CA LYS A 281 -21.05 -24.09 11.55
C LYS A 281 -21.85 -25.24 12.21
N THR A 282 -21.85 -25.31 13.54
CA THR A 282 -22.56 -26.37 14.28
C THR A 282 -24.08 -26.19 14.28
N ASP A 283 -24.57 -24.96 14.27
CA ASP A 283 -25.99 -24.63 14.26
C ASP A 283 -26.66 -24.78 12.88
N GLY A 284 -25.98 -25.39 11.90
CA GLY A 284 -26.56 -25.74 10.59
C GLY A 284 -26.02 -24.89 9.44
N ARG A 285 -24.91 -24.16 9.64
CA ARG A 285 -24.20 -23.37 8.59
C ARG A 285 -25.04 -22.24 7.98
N ASN A 286 -24.48 -21.53 7.00
CA ASN A 286 -25.10 -20.36 6.35
C ASN A 286 -25.68 -19.38 7.37
N LYS A 287 -24.94 -19.11 8.44
CA LYS A 287 -25.36 -18.29 9.58
C LYS A 287 -24.30 -17.28 9.97
N ILE A 288 -24.79 -16.24 10.60
CA ILE A 288 -23.98 -15.20 11.25
C ILE A 288 -24.23 -15.33 12.76
N ILE A 289 -23.18 -15.57 13.52
CA ILE A 289 -23.23 -15.56 14.98
C ILE A 289 -22.34 -14.44 15.50
N VAL A 290 -22.87 -13.68 16.45
CA VAL A 290 -22.12 -12.62 17.12
C VAL A 290 -21.68 -13.13 18.48
N SER A 291 -20.42 -12.90 18.84
CA SER A 291 -19.92 -13.25 20.17
C SER A 291 -20.70 -12.49 21.26
N ALA A 292 -20.86 -13.13 22.40
CA ALA A 292 -21.59 -12.59 23.54
C ALA A 292 -20.92 -11.32 24.09
#